data_b21bc93960c105b46122228326582fbe
#
_entry.id   b21bc93960c105b46122228326582fbe
#
_cell.length_a   1.000
_cell.length_b   1.000
_cell.length_c   1.000
_cell.angle_alpha   90.00
_cell.angle_beta   90.00
_cell.angle_gamma   90.00
#
_symmetry.space_group_name_H-M   'P 1'
#
loop_
_entity.id
_entity.type
_entity.pdbx_description
1 polymer ?
#
loop_
_entity_poly.entity_id
_entity_poly.type
_entity_poly.pdbx_seq_one_letter_code
_entity_poly.pdbx_strand_id
1 'polypeptide(L)'
;MQKAILGIIALTGFLCAPSALRAQNAADHEAVRNHVTCYPFGIDKIGRGDNDAGIAVWKECFAPDFEFSAFIGRGEPTNCPGSNCPFPKEMTSIDMRAAFARRAFDAAGFVKTSHHLTNMTVSFASADKASVNAYVQAWHWKADGTVVVAPGTWDVELARGGDKWRIVKEKLSVVGAAVIPPPAPAPAR
;
A
#
# COMPACT_ATOMS: atom_id res chain seq x y z
N MET A 1 70.46 -18.68 37.42
CA MET A 1 69.08 -19.23 37.55
C MET A 1 68.15 -18.21 36.93
N GLN A 2 67.81 -18.38 35.65
CA GLN A 2 66.87 -17.53 34.90
C GLN A 2 65.48 -18.21 34.87
N LYS A 3 64.52 -17.55 35.45
CA LYS A 3 63.10 -18.00 35.38
C LYS A 3 62.46 -17.40 34.14
N ALA A 4 62.11 -18.24 33.19
CA ALA A 4 61.26 -17.85 32.02
C ALA A 4 59.83 -17.74 32.48
N ILE A 5 59.21 -16.57 32.25
CA ILE A 5 57.78 -16.33 32.44
C ILE A 5 57.13 -16.55 31.09
N LEU A 6 56.31 -17.61 30.98
CA LEU A 6 55.48 -17.92 29.81
C LEU A 6 54.24 -17.07 29.92
N GLY A 7 54.13 -16.03 29.07
CA GLY A 7 52.89 -15.25 28.93
C GLY A 7 51.93 -15.98 28.03
N ILE A 8 50.79 -16.39 28.57
CA ILE A 8 49.65 -16.92 27.80
C ILE A 8 48.88 -15.75 27.24
N ILE A 9 48.96 -15.52 25.93
CA ILE A 9 48.11 -14.57 25.22
C ILE A 9 46.77 -15.29 24.94
N ALA A 10 45.75 -14.98 25.72
CA ALA A 10 44.41 -15.42 25.45
C ALA A 10 43.84 -14.61 24.24
N LEU A 11 43.84 -15.23 23.07
CA LEU A 11 43.19 -14.70 21.88
C LEU A 11 41.69 -14.85 22.09
N THR A 12 41.01 -13.80 22.61
CA THR A 12 39.54 -13.70 22.60
C THR A 12 39.11 -13.43 21.18
N GLY A 13 38.84 -14.51 20.43
CA GLY A 13 38.21 -14.43 19.15
C GLY A 13 36.79 -13.82 19.32
N PHE A 14 36.65 -12.56 18.94
CA PHE A 14 35.33 -11.96 18.70
C PHE A 14 34.71 -12.71 17.53
N LEU A 15 33.91 -13.72 17.81
CA LEU A 15 32.97 -14.29 16.86
C LEU A 15 31.92 -13.20 16.56
N CYS A 16 32.25 -12.31 15.62
CA CYS A 16 31.22 -11.60 14.88
C CYS A 16 30.36 -12.67 14.23
N ALA A 17 29.28 -13.05 14.92
CA ALA A 17 28.22 -13.77 14.28
C ALA A 17 27.82 -12.93 13.05
N PRO A 18 27.93 -13.43 11.82
CA PRO A 18 27.34 -12.74 10.67
C PRO A 18 25.89 -12.54 11.08
N SER A 19 25.43 -11.28 11.06
CA SER A 19 24.00 -10.98 11.08
C SER A 19 23.47 -11.75 9.90
N ALA A 20 23.01 -12.98 10.15
CA ALA A 20 22.39 -13.79 9.15
C ALA A 20 21.16 -12.97 8.74
N LEU A 21 21.29 -12.25 7.62
CA LEU A 21 20.14 -11.93 6.82
C LEU A 21 19.43 -13.28 6.67
N ARG A 22 18.47 -13.53 7.55
CA ARG A 22 17.58 -14.68 7.43
C ARG A 22 17.07 -14.57 6.02
N ALA A 23 17.52 -15.47 5.16
CA ALA A 23 16.97 -15.56 3.82
C ALA A 23 15.47 -15.56 4.02
N GLN A 24 14.80 -14.47 3.59
CA GLN A 24 13.36 -14.36 3.72
C GLN A 24 12.81 -15.55 2.95
N ASN A 25 12.15 -16.45 3.65
CA ASN A 25 11.66 -17.69 3.08
C ASN A 25 10.42 -17.41 2.22
N ALA A 26 10.05 -18.36 1.38
CA ALA A 26 8.88 -18.24 0.51
C ALA A 26 7.60 -17.89 1.30
N ALA A 27 7.49 -18.36 2.55
CA ALA A 27 6.34 -18.07 3.42
C ALA A 27 6.26 -16.59 3.82
N ASP A 28 7.39 -15.91 4.07
CA ASP A 28 7.39 -14.47 4.34
C ASP A 28 6.97 -13.67 3.10
N HIS A 29 7.44 -14.06 1.91
CA HIS A 29 6.99 -13.44 0.66
C HIS A 29 5.49 -13.60 0.45
N GLU A 30 4.96 -14.78 0.68
CA GLU A 30 3.54 -15.06 0.55
C GLU A 30 2.73 -14.32 1.62
N ALA A 31 3.18 -14.29 2.87
CA ALA A 31 2.54 -13.55 3.95
C ALA A 31 2.41 -12.06 3.64
N VAL A 32 3.47 -11.42 3.11
CA VAL A 32 3.43 -10.01 2.71
C VAL A 32 2.49 -9.82 1.51
N ARG A 33 2.56 -10.67 0.48
CA ARG A 33 1.66 -10.59 -0.69
C ARG A 33 0.19 -10.71 -0.29
N ASN A 34 -0.13 -11.69 0.55
CA ASN A 34 -1.50 -11.90 1.02
C ASN A 34 -1.96 -10.74 1.89
N HIS A 35 -1.07 -10.19 2.71
CA HIS A 35 -1.41 -9.07 3.59
C HIS A 35 -1.82 -7.82 2.80
N VAL A 36 -1.11 -7.47 1.74
CA VAL A 36 -1.40 -6.24 0.97
C VAL A 36 -2.68 -6.33 0.15
N THR A 37 -3.27 -7.51 -0.03
CA THR A 37 -4.56 -7.66 -0.71
C THR A 37 -5.72 -7.00 0.02
N CYS A 38 -5.55 -6.65 1.29
CA CYS A 38 -6.55 -5.92 2.06
C CYS A 38 -6.86 -4.53 1.48
N TYR A 39 -5.89 -3.88 0.83
CA TYR A 39 -6.12 -2.57 0.23
C TYR A 39 -7.28 -2.59 -0.78
N PRO A 40 -7.24 -3.41 -1.86
CA PRO A 40 -8.35 -3.45 -2.81
C PRO A 40 -9.68 -3.88 -2.16
N PHE A 41 -9.66 -4.84 -1.23
CA PHE A 41 -10.89 -5.27 -0.57
C PHE A 41 -11.51 -4.16 0.29
N GLY A 42 -10.72 -3.37 0.99
CA GLY A 42 -11.20 -2.26 1.80
C GLY A 42 -11.71 -1.10 0.96
N ILE A 43 -10.94 -0.65 -0.04
CA ILE A 43 -11.32 0.47 -0.89
C ILE A 43 -12.58 0.17 -1.70
N ASP A 44 -12.78 -1.08 -2.14
CA ASP A 44 -13.96 -1.47 -2.90
C ASP A 44 -15.24 -1.56 -2.07
N LYS A 45 -15.12 -1.88 -0.77
CA LYS A 45 -16.25 -1.76 0.17
C LYS A 45 -16.63 -0.28 0.35
N ILE A 46 -15.65 0.61 0.58
CA ILE A 46 -15.86 2.06 0.67
C ILE A 46 -16.48 2.57 -0.63
N GLY A 47 -15.99 2.13 -1.79
CA GLY A 47 -16.52 2.51 -3.11
C GLY A 47 -17.97 2.10 -3.37
N ARG A 48 -18.47 1.11 -2.63
CA ARG A 48 -19.88 0.68 -2.66
C ARG A 48 -20.73 1.30 -1.55
N GLY A 49 -20.17 2.19 -0.75
CA GLY A 49 -20.86 2.85 0.35
C GLY A 49 -20.80 2.11 1.69
N ASP A 50 -20.13 0.96 1.77
CA ASP A 50 -19.97 0.17 2.99
C ASP A 50 -18.67 0.61 3.70
N ASN A 51 -18.68 1.83 4.26
CA ASN A 51 -17.51 2.45 4.86
C ASN A 51 -17.00 1.66 6.06
N ASP A 52 -17.88 1.22 6.95
CA ASP A 52 -17.51 0.54 8.20
C ASP A 52 -16.83 -0.79 7.90
N ALA A 53 -17.35 -1.56 6.94
CA ALA A 53 -16.71 -2.80 6.53
C ALA A 53 -15.37 -2.56 5.81
N GLY A 54 -15.24 -1.48 5.03
CA GLY A 54 -13.97 -1.11 4.41
C GLY A 54 -12.91 -0.69 5.42
N ILE A 55 -13.29 0.11 6.40
CA ILE A 55 -12.44 0.53 7.52
C ILE A 55 -12.02 -0.69 8.35
N ALA A 56 -12.93 -1.62 8.64
CA ALA A 56 -12.62 -2.83 9.38
C ALA A 56 -11.55 -3.68 8.68
N VAL A 57 -11.67 -3.85 7.35
CA VAL A 57 -10.64 -4.53 6.53
C VAL A 57 -9.31 -3.82 6.64
N TRP A 58 -9.28 -2.49 6.50
CA TRP A 58 -8.03 -1.74 6.55
C TRP A 58 -7.37 -1.73 7.93
N LYS A 59 -8.14 -1.73 9.01
CA LYS A 59 -7.60 -1.84 10.38
C LYS A 59 -6.82 -3.13 10.64
N GLU A 60 -7.08 -4.18 9.86
CA GLU A 60 -6.28 -5.41 9.94
C GLU A 60 -4.95 -5.31 9.17
N CYS A 61 -4.78 -4.34 8.30
CA CYS A 61 -3.66 -4.25 7.36
C CYS A 61 -2.75 -3.06 7.57
N PHE A 62 -3.32 -1.90 7.88
CA PHE A 62 -2.57 -0.67 8.05
C PHE A 62 -2.20 -0.48 9.53
N ALA A 63 -1.05 0.15 9.76
CA ALA A 63 -0.74 0.69 11.07
C ALA A 63 -1.70 1.84 11.40
N PRO A 64 -2.03 2.07 12.68
CA PRO A 64 -2.95 3.15 13.06
C PRO A 64 -2.48 4.54 12.63
N ASP A 65 -1.17 4.74 12.56
CA ASP A 65 -0.45 5.98 12.28
C ASP A 65 0.31 5.93 10.94
N PHE A 66 -0.19 5.15 9.97
CA PHE A 66 0.46 5.04 8.67
C PHE A 66 0.50 6.37 7.91
N GLU A 67 1.51 6.51 7.05
CA GLU A 67 1.65 7.66 6.17
C GLU A 67 1.01 7.37 4.81
N PHE A 68 0.20 8.30 4.32
CA PHE A 68 -0.38 8.22 2.99
C PHE A 68 0.06 9.39 2.11
N SER A 69 0.44 9.08 0.88
CA SER A 69 0.67 10.06 -0.17
C SER A 69 0.05 9.60 -1.48
N ALA A 70 -0.44 10.54 -2.28
CA ALA A 70 -0.97 10.25 -3.59
C ALA A 70 -0.56 11.31 -4.62
N PHE A 71 -0.37 10.85 -5.85
CA PHE A 71 0.03 11.66 -7.00
C PHE A 71 -0.91 11.38 -8.16
N ILE A 72 -1.40 12.43 -8.81
CA ILE A 72 -2.26 12.30 -9.99
C ILE A 72 -1.64 13.06 -11.14
N GLY A 73 -1.42 12.36 -12.27
CA GLY A 73 -0.85 12.92 -13.48
C GLY A 73 0.67 12.80 -13.57
N ARG A 74 1.23 13.48 -14.59
CA ARG A 74 2.67 13.52 -14.80
C ARG A 74 3.28 14.56 -13.87
N GLY A 75 4.05 14.14 -12.90
CA GLY A 75 4.81 15.06 -12.06
C GLY A 75 5.12 14.50 -10.68
N GLU A 76 6.08 15.16 -10.05
CA GLU A 76 6.45 15.03 -8.66
C GLU A 76 5.22 15.18 -7.76
N PRO A 77 5.32 14.66 -6.51
CA PRO A 77 4.30 14.88 -5.52
C PRO A 77 3.90 16.34 -5.59
N THR A 78 2.74 16.59 -6.12
CA THR A 78 2.17 17.90 -5.99
C THR A 78 1.97 18.06 -4.49
N ASN A 79 2.94 18.68 -3.80
CA ASN A 79 2.65 19.47 -2.64
C ASN A 79 1.58 20.44 -3.13
N CYS A 80 0.34 20.01 -3.08
CA CYS A 80 -0.77 20.76 -3.58
C CYS A 80 -0.84 22.05 -2.75
N PRO A 81 -0.31 23.18 -3.21
CA PRO A 81 -0.35 24.40 -2.45
C PRO A 81 -1.73 25.00 -2.63
N GLY A 82 -2.66 24.69 -1.75
CA GLY A 82 -3.93 25.39 -1.76
C GLY A 82 -5.15 24.56 -1.43
N SER A 83 -6.27 25.26 -1.23
CA SER A 83 -7.56 24.72 -0.83
C SER A 83 -8.25 23.78 -1.84
N ASN A 84 -7.73 23.67 -3.06
CA ASN A 84 -8.27 22.84 -4.13
C ASN A 84 -7.51 21.53 -4.31
N CYS A 85 -6.65 21.19 -3.38
CA CYS A 85 -5.93 19.94 -3.40
C CYS A 85 -6.88 18.78 -3.18
N PRO A 86 -7.02 17.83 -4.12
CA PRO A 86 -7.89 16.69 -3.93
C PRO A 86 -7.41 15.77 -2.80
N PHE A 87 -6.14 15.91 -2.39
CA PHE A 87 -5.54 15.11 -1.33
C PHE A 87 -5.06 15.99 -0.18
N PRO A 88 -5.60 15.83 1.03
CA PRO A 88 -5.07 16.51 2.21
C PRO A 88 -3.60 16.13 2.39
N LYS A 89 -2.80 17.12 2.76
CA LYS A 89 -1.34 17.02 2.88
C LYS A 89 -0.86 15.96 3.88
N GLU A 90 -1.74 15.56 4.79
CA GLU A 90 -1.44 14.62 5.87
C GLU A 90 -2.69 13.77 6.17
N MET A 91 -2.73 12.57 5.60
CA MET A 91 -3.65 11.53 6.06
C MET A 91 -2.86 10.53 6.88
N THR A 92 -3.05 10.59 8.19
CA THR A 92 -2.32 9.80 9.17
C THR A 92 -3.20 8.81 9.91
N SER A 93 -4.44 8.62 9.45
CA SER A 93 -5.35 7.63 10.04
C SER A 93 -6.22 6.95 9.00
N ILE A 94 -6.58 5.71 9.29
CA ILE A 94 -7.46 4.89 8.44
C ILE A 94 -8.80 5.57 8.22
N ASP A 95 -9.38 6.16 9.27
CA ASP A 95 -10.69 6.83 9.19
C ASP A 95 -10.62 8.06 8.28
N MET A 96 -9.56 8.87 8.36
CA MET A 96 -9.33 10.00 7.45
C MET A 96 -9.16 9.54 6.00
N ARG A 97 -8.41 8.47 5.78
CA ARG A 97 -8.17 7.89 4.45
C ARG A 97 -9.47 7.36 3.83
N ALA A 98 -10.30 6.67 4.63
CA ALA A 98 -11.59 6.15 4.22
C ALA A 98 -12.59 7.27 3.90
N ALA A 99 -12.70 8.26 4.78
CA ALA A 99 -13.57 9.42 4.57
C ALA A 99 -13.15 10.23 3.33
N PHE A 100 -11.84 10.35 3.08
CA PHE A 100 -11.33 10.98 1.87
C PHE A 100 -11.74 10.19 0.63
N ALA A 101 -11.52 8.87 0.59
CA ALA A 101 -11.89 8.02 -0.54
C ALA A 101 -13.39 8.12 -0.82
N ARG A 102 -14.22 8.05 0.22
CA ARG A 102 -15.68 8.16 0.07
C ARG A 102 -16.08 9.50 -0.56
N ARG A 103 -15.58 10.61 -0.02
CA ARG A 103 -15.87 11.95 -0.60
C ARG A 103 -15.41 12.08 -2.05
N ALA A 104 -14.25 11.53 -2.39
CA ALA A 104 -13.74 11.56 -3.77
C ALA A 104 -14.64 10.76 -4.72
N PHE A 105 -15.10 9.59 -4.29
CA PHE A 105 -16.02 8.75 -5.08
C PHE A 105 -17.40 9.40 -5.25
N ASP A 106 -17.93 9.99 -4.20
CA ASP A 106 -19.22 10.72 -4.25
C ASP A 106 -19.13 11.92 -5.19
N ALA A 107 -18.08 12.73 -5.06
CA ALA A 107 -17.85 13.90 -5.91
C ALA A 107 -17.69 13.54 -7.40
N ALA A 108 -17.11 12.36 -7.69
CA ALA A 108 -16.96 11.85 -9.04
C ALA A 108 -18.23 11.12 -9.57
N GLY A 109 -19.23 10.90 -8.73
CA GLY A 109 -20.46 10.17 -9.06
C GLY A 109 -20.24 8.65 -9.23
N PHE A 110 -19.23 8.08 -8.56
CA PHE A 110 -18.97 6.64 -8.62
C PHE A 110 -19.90 5.89 -7.66
N VAL A 111 -20.57 4.87 -8.18
CA VAL A 111 -21.49 4.01 -7.42
C VAL A 111 -20.90 2.64 -7.10
N LYS A 112 -19.79 2.30 -7.76
CA LYS A 112 -19.10 1.02 -7.58
C LYS A 112 -17.64 1.17 -7.98
N THR A 113 -16.75 0.47 -7.29
CA THR A 113 -15.32 0.41 -7.63
C THR A 113 -14.80 -1.03 -7.62
N SER A 114 -13.73 -1.28 -8.36
CA SER A 114 -12.95 -2.52 -8.32
C SER A 114 -11.47 -2.19 -8.54
N HIS A 115 -10.64 -2.50 -7.55
CA HIS A 115 -9.21 -2.25 -7.60
C HIS A 115 -8.46 -3.57 -7.75
N HIS A 116 -7.50 -3.60 -8.67
CA HIS A 116 -6.68 -4.78 -8.94
C HIS A 116 -5.21 -4.42 -8.77
N LEU A 117 -4.50 -5.20 -7.95
CA LEU A 117 -3.05 -5.13 -7.84
C LEU A 117 -2.44 -6.23 -8.71
N THR A 118 -1.48 -5.85 -9.56
CA THR A 118 -0.79 -6.78 -10.45
C THR A 118 0.71 -6.55 -10.40
N ASN A 119 1.48 -7.52 -10.88
CA ASN A 119 2.93 -7.44 -11.00
C ASN A 119 3.63 -7.05 -9.68
N MET A 120 3.14 -7.62 -8.57
CA MET A 120 3.68 -7.34 -7.24
C MET A 120 5.11 -7.84 -7.10
N THR A 121 6.02 -6.93 -6.75
CA THR A 121 7.38 -7.21 -6.33
C THR A 121 7.52 -6.96 -4.84
N VAL A 122 8.00 -7.96 -4.10
CA VAL A 122 8.26 -7.87 -2.66
C VAL A 122 9.76 -7.82 -2.44
N SER A 123 10.21 -6.88 -1.63
CA SER A 123 11.60 -6.74 -1.19
C SER A 123 11.68 -6.64 0.32
N PHE A 124 12.73 -7.18 0.92
CA PHE A 124 12.95 -7.13 2.37
C PHE A 124 14.22 -6.35 2.69
N ALA A 125 14.09 -5.32 3.49
CA ALA A 125 15.24 -4.57 4.03
C ALA A 125 15.79 -5.25 5.30
N SER A 126 14.93 -5.98 6.04
CA SER A 126 15.29 -6.78 7.23
C SER A 126 14.24 -7.85 7.48
N ALA A 127 14.39 -8.62 8.56
CA ALA A 127 13.39 -9.59 8.98
C ALA A 127 12.02 -8.94 9.29
N ASP A 128 12.01 -7.66 9.65
CA ASP A 128 10.83 -6.95 10.13
C ASP A 128 10.42 -5.76 9.23
N LYS A 129 11.09 -5.58 8.08
CA LYS A 129 10.80 -4.51 7.14
C LYS A 129 10.73 -5.03 5.72
N ALA A 130 9.62 -4.79 5.07
CA ALA A 130 9.39 -5.13 3.68
C ALA A 130 8.86 -3.94 2.89
N SER A 131 8.99 -4.00 1.59
CA SER A 131 8.33 -3.10 0.66
C SER A 131 7.66 -3.90 -0.45
N VAL A 132 6.53 -3.39 -0.94
CA VAL A 132 5.83 -3.92 -2.10
C VAL A 132 5.63 -2.81 -3.10
N ASN A 133 5.99 -3.10 -4.35
CA ASN A 133 5.64 -2.30 -5.51
C ASN A 133 4.67 -3.10 -6.36
N ALA A 134 3.59 -2.48 -6.80
CA ALA A 134 2.57 -3.10 -7.63
C ALA A 134 2.02 -2.11 -8.66
N TYR A 135 1.54 -2.62 -9.79
CA TYR A 135 0.61 -1.86 -10.61
C TYR A 135 -0.78 -1.93 -10.00
N VAL A 136 -1.48 -0.81 -10.00
CA VAL A 136 -2.89 -0.74 -9.63
C VAL A 136 -3.73 -0.37 -10.85
N GLN A 137 -4.85 -1.06 -11.03
CA GLN A 137 -5.89 -0.70 -11.97
C GLN A 137 -7.17 -0.46 -11.18
N ALA A 138 -7.59 0.79 -11.11
CA ALA A 138 -8.80 1.19 -10.42
C ALA A 138 -9.92 1.39 -11.45
N TRP A 139 -10.99 0.62 -11.32
CA TRP A 139 -12.19 0.67 -12.14
C TRP A 139 -13.32 1.29 -11.34
N HIS A 140 -13.97 2.29 -11.90
CA HIS A 140 -15.03 3.04 -11.23
C HIS A 140 -16.25 3.12 -12.16
N TRP A 141 -17.41 2.72 -11.69
CA TRP A 141 -18.65 2.76 -12.44
C TRP A 141 -19.52 3.90 -11.96
N LYS A 142 -20.12 4.63 -12.90
CA LYS A 142 -21.18 5.61 -12.66
C LYS A 142 -22.55 4.96 -12.84
N ALA A 143 -23.59 5.64 -12.36
CA ALA A 143 -24.95 5.15 -12.44
C ALA A 143 -25.48 5.02 -13.89
N ASP A 144 -24.95 5.82 -14.81
CA ASP A 144 -25.30 5.79 -16.24
C ASP A 144 -24.59 4.67 -17.02
N GLY A 145 -23.77 3.86 -16.36
CA GLY A 145 -22.99 2.80 -16.99
C GLY A 145 -21.62 3.24 -17.53
N THR A 146 -21.28 4.52 -17.42
CA THR A 146 -19.92 5.00 -17.72
C THR A 146 -18.91 4.34 -16.80
N VAL A 147 -17.78 3.92 -17.34
CA VAL A 147 -16.67 3.35 -16.57
C VAL A 147 -15.44 4.27 -16.68
N VAL A 148 -14.83 4.59 -15.55
CA VAL A 148 -13.56 5.31 -15.50
C VAL A 148 -12.49 4.35 -15.01
N VAL A 149 -11.43 4.21 -15.80
CA VAL A 149 -10.26 3.36 -15.47
C VAL A 149 -9.09 4.25 -15.15
N ALA A 150 -8.52 4.11 -13.97
CA ALA A 150 -7.38 4.87 -13.49
C ALA A 150 -6.19 3.93 -13.20
N PRO A 151 -5.28 3.73 -14.16
CA PRO A 151 -4.07 2.95 -13.95
C PRO A 151 -3.02 3.73 -13.18
N GLY A 152 -2.19 3.01 -12.42
CA GLY A 152 -1.12 3.62 -11.66
C GLY A 152 -0.17 2.60 -11.04
N THR A 153 0.66 3.09 -10.11
CA THR A 153 1.48 2.27 -9.22
C THR A 153 1.05 2.46 -7.78
N TRP A 154 1.23 1.41 -7.01
CA TRP A 154 0.95 1.39 -5.59
C TRP A 154 2.17 0.82 -4.87
N ASP A 155 2.82 1.69 -4.10
CA ASP A 155 4.05 1.40 -3.39
C ASP A 155 3.76 1.44 -1.89
N VAL A 156 4.16 0.41 -1.15
CA VAL A 156 3.98 0.38 0.29
C VAL A 156 5.22 -0.09 1.01
N GLU A 157 5.42 0.46 2.20
CA GLU A 157 6.36 -0.05 3.18
C GLU A 157 5.58 -0.75 4.30
N LEU A 158 6.09 -1.91 4.71
CA LEU A 158 5.51 -2.70 5.79
C LEU A 158 6.51 -2.87 6.92
N ALA A 159 6.00 -2.86 8.14
CA ALA A 159 6.73 -3.27 9.32
C ALA A 159 6.04 -4.47 9.98
N ARG A 160 6.84 -5.37 10.56
CA ARG A 160 6.35 -6.51 11.34
C ARG A 160 6.37 -6.15 12.81
N GLY A 161 5.20 -6.24 13.45
CA GLY A 161 5.03 -6.14 14.91
C GLY A 161 4.56 -7.47 15.48
N GLY A 162 5.43 -8.19 16.20
CA GLY A 162 5.17 -9.57 16.59
C GLY A 162 5.03 -10.48 15.36
N ASP A 163 3.90 -11.14 15.22
CA ASP A 163 3.64 -12.06 14.10
C ASP A 163 2.91 -11.42 12.92
N LYS A 164 2.58 -10.13 13.02
CA LYS A 164 1.74 -9.45 12.03
C LYS A 164 2.50 -8.38 11.27
N TRP A 165 2.37 -8.41 9.95
CA TRP A 165 2.74 -7.30 9.09
C TRP A 165 1.70 -6.18 9.18
N ARG A 166 2.16 -4.92 9.04
CA ARG A 166 1.31 -3.73 8.91
C ARG A 166 1.90 -2.80 7.86
N ILE A 167 1.04 -2.25 7.01
CA ILE A 167 1.43 -1.18 6.09
C ILE A 167 1.64 0.07 6.94
N VAL A 168 2.85 0.60 6.92
CA VAL A 168 3.24 1.82 7.65
C VAL A 168 3.33 3.03 6.73
N LYS A 169 3.46 2.80 5.41
CA LYS A 169 3.48 3.86 4.43
C LYS A 169 2.84 3.41 3.13
N GLU A 170 2.03 4.28 2.55
CA GLU A 170 1.34 4.07 1.27
C GLU A 170 1.62 5.24 0.33
N LYS A 171 2.04 4.92 -0.88
CA LYS A 171 2.17 5.87 -1.99
C LYS A 171 1.39 5.36 -3.19
N LEU A 172 0.37 6.12 -3.58
CA LEU A 172 -0.42 5.87 -4.77
C LEU A 172 -0.04 6.86 -5.86
N SER A 173 0.33 6.37 -7.04
CA SER A 173 0.64 7.22 -8.21
C SER A 173 -0.30 6.87 -9.35
N VAL A 174 -1.23 7.76 -9.69
CA VAL A 174 -2.19 7.58 -10.80
C VAL A 174 -1.65 8.31 -12.03
N VAL A 175 -1.41 7.59 -13.11
CA VAL A 175 -0.80 8.15 -14.34
C VAL A 175 -1.82 8.85 -15.25
N GLY A 176 -3.11 8.67 -14.99
CA GLY A 176 -4.20 9.27 -15.76
C GLY A 176 -5.49 8.48 -15.59
N ALA A 177 -6.51 8.87 -16.36
CA ALA A 177 -7.77 8.14 -16.41
C ALA A 177 -8.27 8.03 -17.84
N ALA A 178 -8.86 6.88 -18.17
CA ALA A 178 -9.61 6.65 -19.40
C ALA A 178 -11.09 6.52 -19.07
N VAL A 179 -11.95 7.07 -19.94
CA VAL A 179 -13.41 7.00 -19.81
C VAL A 179 -13.94 6.07 -20.88
N ILE A 180 -14.67 5.07 -20.46
CA ILE A 180 -15.40 4.13 -21.33
C ILE A 180 -16.87 4.50 -21.26
N PRO A 181 -17.49 4.94 -22.36
CA PRO A 181 -18.91 5.31 -22.36
C PRO A 181 -19.82 4.08 -22.14
N PRO A 182 -21.04 4.28 -21.69
CA PRO A 182 -22.01 3.20 -21.60
C PRO A 182 -22.27 2.57 -22.97
N PRO A 183 -22.68 1.30 -23.05
CA PRO A 183 -23.03 0.66 -24.30
C PRO A 183 -24.19 1.41 -24.95
N ALA A 184 -24.16 1.50 -26.27
CA ALA A 184 -25.28 2.09 -27.02
C ALA A 184 -26.59 1.34 -26.74
N PRO A 185 -27.73 2.04 -26.67
CA PRO A 185 -29.03 1.38 -26.54
C PRO A 185 -29.21 0.35 -27.64
N ALA A 186 -29.78 -0.80 -27.29
CA ALA A 186 -30.13 -1.79 -28.29
C ALA A 186 -31.14 -1.17 -29.31
N PRO A 187 -31.01 -1.46 -30.62
CA PRO A 187 -31.97 -0.96 -31.60
C PRO A 187 -33.35 -1.42 -31.20
N ALA A 188 -34.32 -0.50 -31.29
CA ALA A 188 -35.73 -0.83 -31.08
C ALA A 188 -36.13 -1.94 -32.06
N ARG A 189 -36.69 -3.01 -31.53
CA ARG A 189 -37.26 -4.12 -32.33
C ARG A 189 -38.65 -3.75 -32.85
#